data_2fec4e1b1f59f72903d043730999d97d
#
_entry.id   2fec4e1b1f59f72903d043730999d97d
#
_cell.length_a   1.000
_cell.length_b   1.000
_cell.length_c   1.000
_cell.angle_alpha   90.00
_cell.angle_beta   90.00
_cell.angle_gamma   90.00
#
_symmetry.space_group_name_H-M   'P 1'
#
loop_
_entity.id
_entity.type
_entity.pdbx_description
1 polymer ?
#
loop_
_entity_poly.entity_id
_entity_poly.type
_entity_poly.pdbx_seq_one_letter_code
_entity_poly.pdbx_strand_id
1 'polypeptide(L)'
;LESCAALCEESGVRFTSELRTEDFIERTTASLEQGFFAPALRTFNAAIVNPPYRKLAVGSRPHRQLREAGIDVSNLYSGFLALLSRLLEADAELVAIVPRSFCNGPYFRPFRQDFLGRMALRRLHVFESRTAAFSNESVLQENIILRAERSASPPRTVEISSSRGDFTDSVRSHLLPWSEVVSPRDEHMFIRLPASEREHSARGQLAEITGRLQDLGLTVSTGKIVDFRAREHLRSEPVPGSHPLLYPSHFEAGLLCWPKIGGKKPNGIDVPTTRSDLLIPAGVYVV
;
A
#
# COMPACT_ATOMS: atom_id res chain seq x y z
N LEU A 1 -28.99 -8.43 -1.71
CA LEU A 1 -29.51 -8.81 -3.04
C LEU A 1 -30.95 -8.29 -3.28
N GLU A 2 -31.83 -8.37 -2.27
CA GLU A 2 -33.22 -7.89 -2.36
C GLU A 2 -33.30 -6.41 -2.76
N SER A 3 -32.49 -5.55 -2.13
CA SER A 3 -32.44 -4.12 -2.47
C SER A 3 -31.98 -3.86 -3.91
N CYS A 4 -31.02 -4.68 -4.41
CA CYS A 4 -30.58 -4.58 -5.80
C CYS A 4 -31.68 -5.04 -6.77
N ALA A 5 -32.40 -6.10 -6.43
CA ALA A 5 -33.52 -6.58 -7.23
C ALA A 5 -34.62 -5.55 -7.33
N ALA A 6 -35.03 -4.91 -6.21
CA ALA A 6 -36.04 -3.87 -6.19
C ALA A 6 -35.64 -2.64 -7.05
N LEU A 7 -34.41 -2.16 -6.92
CA LEU A 7 -33.88 -1.05 -7.72
C LEU A 7 -33.88 -1.37 -9.22
N CYS A 8 -33.51 -2.58 -9.59
CA CYS A 8 -33.51 -3.00 -10.98
C CYS A 8 -34.93 -3.13 -11.54
N GLU A 9 -35.87 -3.63 -10.74
CA GLU A 9 -37.29 -3.72 -11.12
C GLU A 9 -37.89 -2.33 -11.34
N GLU A 10 -37.66 -1.38 -10.41
CA GLU A 10 -38.07 0.02 -10.56
C GLU A 10 -37.49 0.66 -11.83
N SER A 11 -36.28 0.26 -12.23
CA SER A 11 -35.61 0.77 -13.44
C SER A 11 -35.93 -0.02 -14.71
N GLY A 12 -36.81 -1.02 -14.66
CA GLY A 12 -37.14 -1.89 -15.78
C GLY A 12 -35.98 -2.77 -16.27
N VAL A 13 -34.98 -3.01 -15.43
CA VAL A 13 -33.80 -3.80 -15.74
C VAL A 13 -33.94 -5.21 -15.17
N ARG A 14 -33.68 -6.23 -16.00
CA ARG A 14 -33.67 -7.62 -15.53
C ARG A 14 -32.50 -7.83 -14.54
N PHE A 15 -32.82 -8.28 -13.34
CA PHE A 15 -31.84 -8.66 -12.32
C PHE A 15 -31.76 -10.18 -12.19
N THR A 16 -30.55 -10.72 -12.26
CA THR A 16 -30.27 -12.12 -11.89
C THR A 16 -29.08 -12.13 -10.96
N SER A 17 -29.10 -12.98 -9.94
CA SER A 17 -28.02 -13.05 -8.96
C SER A 17 -27.56 -14.50 -8.78
N GLU A 18 -26.26 -14.64 -8.53
CA GLU A 18 -25.63 -15.90 -8.15
C GLU A 18 -24.77 -15.62 -6.89
N LEU A 19 -25.13 -16.21 -5.77
CA LEU A 19 -24.38 -16.13 -4.53
C LEU A 19 -23.43 -17.32 -4.43
N ARG A 20 -22.14 -17.02 -4.16
CA ARG A 20 -21.10 -18.02 -3.95
C ARG A 20 -20.48 -17.85 -2.58
N THR A 21 -20.30 -18.94 -1.85
CA THR A 21 -19.73 -18.98 -0.50
C THR A 21 -18.36 -19.67 -0.46
N GLU A 22 -17.80 -19.98 -1.62
CA GLU A 22 -16.50 -20.63 -1.79
C GLU A 22 -15.35 -19.66 -1.51
N ASP A 23 -14.16 -20.20 -1.21
CA ASP A 23 -12.95 -19.40 -1.11
C ASP A 23 -12.61 -18.81 -2.48
N PHE A 24 -12.57 -17.47 -2.56
CA PHE A 24 -12.35 -16.76 -3.81
C PHE A 24 -10.96 -17.02 -4.41
N ILE A 25 -9.91 -17.09 -3.56
CA ILE A 25 -8.53 -17.32 -4.03
C ILE A 25 -8.44 -18.73 -4.60
N GLU A 26 -8.88 -19.74 -3.82
CA GLU A 26 -8.82 -21.14 -4.23
C GLU A 26 -9.55 -21.38 -5.55
N ARG A 27 -10.79 -20.92 -5.64
CA ARG A 27 -11.58 -21.10 -6.86
C ARG A 27 -10.99 -20.41 -8.06
N THR A 28 -10.56 -19.14 -7.88
CA THR A 28 -10.05 -18.37 -9.01
C THR A 28 -8.71 -18.90 -9.50
N THR A 29 -7.79 -19.24 -8.59
CA THR A 29 -6.51 -19.84 -8.99
C THR A 29 -6.71 -21.17 -9.71
N ALA A 30 -7.60 -22.03 -9.23
CA ALA A 30 -7.95 -23.27 -9.92
C ALA A 30 -8.52 -23.05 -11.34
N SER A 31 -9.29 -21.96 -11.54
CA SER A 31 -9.81 -21.60 -12.86
C SER A 31 -8.75 -20.99 -13.81
N LEU A 32 -7.65 -20.46 -13.25
CA LEU A 32 -6.52 -19.95 -14.03
C LEU A 32 -5.54 -21.06 -14.46
N GLU A 33 -5.59 -22.22 -13.81
CA GLU A 33 -4.79 -23.36 -14.20
C GLU A 33 -5.28 -23.89 -15.56
N GLN A 34 -4.33 -24.02 -16.50
CA GLN A 34 -4.63 -24.60 -17.82
C GLN A 34 -4.61 -26.13 -17.72
N GLY A 35 -5.75 -26.72 -17.38
CA GLY A 35 -5.88 -28.19 -17.26
C GLY A 35 -7.23 -28.67 -17.79
N PHE A 36 -7.26 -29.94 -18.24
CA PHE A 36 -8.48 -30.56 -18.80
C PHE A 36 -9.65 -30.58 -17.81
N PHE A 37 -9.36 -30.54 -16.49
CA PHE A 37 -10.34 -30.52 -15.42
C PHE A 37 -10.47 -29.14 -14.74
N ALA A 38 -9.81 -28.09 -15.26
CA ALA A 38 -9.91 -26.76 -14.69
C ALA A 38 -11.34 -26.22 -14.84
N PRO A 39 -11.89 -25.60 -13.78
CA PRO A 39 -13.19 -24.91 -13.90
C PRO A 39 -13.14 -23.85 -14.98
N ALA A 40 -14.24 -23.69 -15.73
CA ALA A 40 -14.30 -22.63 -16.75
C ALA A 40 -14.06 -21.26 -16.12
N LEU A 41 -13.12 -20.53 -16.70
CA LEU A 41 -12.86 -19.12 -16.30
C LEU A 41 -14.07 -18.28 -16.70
N ARG A 42 -14.73 -17.67 -15.70
CA ARG A 42 -15.78 -16.68 -15.96
C ARG A 42 -15.16 -15.29 -15.96
N THR A 43 -15.51 -14.51 -16.93
CA THR A 43 -15.13 -13.10 -17.04
C THR A 43 -16.29 -12.17 -16.68
N PHE A 44 -15.96 -10.94 -16.31
CA PHE A 44 -16.90 -9.95 -15.81
C PHE A 44 -16.61 -8.59 -16.46
N ASN A 45 -17.65 -7.79 -16.66
CA ASN A 45 -17.54 -6.44 -17.20
C ASN A 45 -17.38 -5.36 -16.10
N ALA A 46 -17.59 -5.71 -14.85
CA ALA A 46 -17.36 -4.82 -13.71
C ALA A 46 -17.07 -5.61 -12.43
N ALA A 47 -16.30 -5.00 -11.51
CA ALA A 47 -16.09 -5.51 -10.17
C ALA A 47 -16.08 -4.37 -9.14
N ILE A 48 -16.77 -4.59 -8.02
CA ILE A 48 -16.71 -3.72 -6.82
C ILE A 48 -16.27 -4.59 -5.66
N VAL A 49 -15.22 -4.18 -4.94
CA VAL A 49 -14.64 -5.02 -3.90
C VAL A 49 -14.13 -4.23 -2.69
N ASN A 50 -14.38 -4.79 -1.51
CA ASN A 50 -13.71 -4.46 -0.26
C ASN A 50 -13.02 -5.76 0.24
N PRO A 51 -11.79 -6.03 -0.17
CA PRO A 51 -11.11 -7.29 0.14
C PRO A 51 -10.55 -7.29 1.55
N PRO A 52 -10.24 -8.46 2.14
CA PRO A 52 -9.61 -8.53 3.46
C PRO A 52 -8.18 -7.98 3.45
N TYR A 53 -7.80 -7.18 4.48
CA TYR A 53 -6.52 -6.45 4.53
C TYR A 53 -5.35 -7.21 5.19
N ARG A 54 -5.55 -8.45 5.60
CA ARG A 54 -4.54 -9.25 6.31
C ARG A 54 -3.31 -9.52 5.45
N LYS A 55 -2.14 -9.60 6.11
CA LYS A 55 -0.91 -10.09 5.49
C LYS A 55 -1.07 -11.57 5.13
N LEU A 56 -0.47 -11.96 4.03
CA LEU A 56 -0.29 -13.36 3.65
C LEU A 56 0.88 -13.94 4.44
N ALA A 57 0.62 -14.98 5.23
CA ALA A 57 1.70 -15.73 5.86
C ALA A 57 2.45 -16.53 4.80
N VAL A 58 3.77 -16.39 4.78
CA VAL A 58 4.64 -17.15 3.85
C VAL A 58 4.40 -18.65 4.05
N GLY A 59 4.20 -19.39 2.96
CA GLY A 59 3.89 -20.83 2.99
C GLY A 59 2.45 -21.18 3.34
N SER A 60 1.56 -20.23 3.63
CA SER A 60 0.13 -20.50 3.80
C SER A 60 -0.50 -21.00 2.48
N ARG A 61 -1.62 -21.72 2.58
CA ARG A 61 -2.35 -22.24 1.41
C ARG A 61 -2.65 -21.13 0.38
N PRO A 62 -3.26 -19.98 0.72
CA PRO A 62 -3.51 -18.93 -0.26
C PRO A 62 -2.22 -18.32 -0.83
N HIS A 63 -1.12 -18.24 -0.05
CA HIS A 63 0.16 -17.78 -0.57
C HIS A 63 0.73 -18.72 -1.66
N ARG A 64 0.66 -20.04 -1.44
CA ARG A 64 1.12 -21.01 -2.45
C ARG A 64 0.27 -20.96 -3.70
N GLN A 65 -1.06 -20.97 -3.57
CA GLN A 65 -2.00 -20.92 -4.69
C GLN A 65 -1.79 -19.68 -5.57
N LEU A 66 -1.61 -18.50 -4.94
CA LEU A 66 -1.33 -17.27 -5.69
C LEU A 66 0.02 -17.35 -6.42
N ARG A 67 1.06 -17.89 -5.78
CA ARG A 67 2.37 -18.05 -6.43
C ARG A 67 2.34 -19.04 -7.59
N GLU A 68 1.64 -20.15 -7.46
CA GLU A 68 1.43 -21.14 -8.52
C GLU A 68 0.70 -20.53 -9.71
N ALA A 69 -0.24 -19.60 -9.46
CA ALA A 69 -0.90 -18.80 -10.49
C ALA A 69 -0.06 -17.62 -11.02
N GLY A 70 1.23 -17.53 -10.65
CA GLY A 70 2.15 -16.46 -11.11
C GLY A 70 1.88 -15.09 -10.45
N ILE A 71 1.26 -15.07 -9.26
CA ILE A 71 0.92 -13.85 -8.52
C ILE A 71 1.81 -13.74 -7.28
N ASP A 72 2.74 -12.78 -7.30
CA ASP A 72 3.63 -12.50 -6.17
C ASP A 72 3.14 -11.29 -5.37
N VAL A 73 2.55 -11.56 -4.21
CA VAL A 73 1.92 -10.56 -3.34
C VAL A 73 2.14 -10.87 -1.87
N SER A 74 2.15 -9.84 -1.04
CA SER A 74 2.41 -9.93 0.40
C SER A 74 1.15 -9.82 1.28
N ASN A 75 0.02 -9.39 0.70
CA ASN A 75 -1.23 -9.16 1.42
C ASN A 75 -2.43 -9.74 0.65
N LEU A 76 -3.49 -10.09 1.37
CA LEU A 76 -4.70 -10.65 0.76
C LEU A 76 -5.34 -9.67 -0.24
N TYR A 77 -5.49 -8.39 0.12
CA TYR A 77 -6.14 -7.43 -0.77
C TYR A 77 -5.42 -7.30 -2.12
N SER A 78 -4.08 -7.32 -2.15
CA SER A 78 -3.33 -7.30 -3.40
C SER A 78 -3.49 -8.58 -4.21
N GLY A 79 -3.65 -9.74 -3.53
CA GLY A 79 -4.01 -11.00 -4.17
C GLY A 79 -5.39 -10.94 -4.82
N PHE A 80 -6.39 -10.40 -4.12
CA PHE A 80 -7.73 -10.20 -4.67
C PHE A 80 -7.72 -9.28 -5.90
N LEU A 81 -7.04 -8.13 -5.84
CA LEU A 81 -6.94 -7.21 -6.98
C LEU A 81 -6.22 -7.85 -8.18
N ALA A 82 -5.15 -8.61 -7.93
CA ALA A 82 -4.43 -9.31 -8.98
C ALA A 82 -5.28 -10.40 -9.64
N LEU A 83 -6.08 -11.15 -8.89
CA LEU A 83 -7.02 -12.13 -9.42
C LEU A 83 -8.14 -11.45 -10.20
N LEU A 84 -8.77 -10.40 -9.65
CA LEU A 84 -9.81 -9.65 -10.32
C LEU A 84 -9.33 -9.07 -11.65
N SER A 85 -8.10 -8.54 -11.71
CA SER A 85 -7.54 -8.03 -12.98
C SER A 85 -7.44 -9.09 -14.09
N ARG A 86 -7.49 -10.39 -13.74
CA ARG A 86 -7.48 -11.51 -14.68
C ARG A 86 -8.89 -11.98 -15.05
N LEU A 87 -9.86 -11.72 -14.18
CA LEU A 87 -11.26 -12.07 -14.41
C LEU A 87 -12.04 -10.98 -15.17
N LEU A 88 -11.49 -9.79 -15.30
CA LEU A 88 -12.14 -8.68 -16.01
C LEU A 88 -11.89 -8.77 -17.51
N GLU A 89 -12.95 -8.53 -18.28
CA GLU A 89 -12.93 -8.38 -19.73
C GLU A 89 -12.18 -7.10 -20.14
N ALA A 90 -11.84 -6.96 -21.41
CA ALA A 90 -11.30 -5.71 -21.92
C ALA A 90 -12.29 -4.56 -21.66
N ASP A 91 -11.76 -3.42 -21.25
CA ASP A 91 -12.49 -2.19 -20.91
C ASP A 91 -13.42 -2.32 -19.68
N ALA A 92 -13.40 -3.47 -19.00
CA ALA A 92 -14.16 -3.67 -17.76
C ALA A 92 -13.62 -2.83 -16.59
N GLU A 93 -14.51 -2.40 -15.72
CA GLU A 93 -14.18 -1.52 -14.60
C GLU A 93 -13.99 -2.26 -13.28
N LEU A 94 -13.02 -1.81 -12.50
CA LEU A 94 -12.77 -2.22 -11.12
C LEU A 94 -12.88 -1.01 -10.19
N VAL A 95 -13.72 -1.11 -9.16
CA VAL A 95 -13.74 -0.19 -8.03
C VAL A 95 -13.38 -0.95 -6.77
N ALA A 96 -12.40 -0.47 -6.03
CA ALA A 96 -11.96 -1.12 -4.81
C ALA A 96 -11.64 -0.12 -3.70
N ILE A 97 -11.98 -0.48 -2.46
CA ILE A 97 -11.49 0.20 -1.27
C ILE A 97 -10.37 -0.63 -0.66
N VAL A 98 -9.16 -0.08 -0.57
CA VAL A 98 -7.95 -0.80 -0.15
C VAL A 98 -6.97 0.11 0.58
N PRO A 99 -6.07 -0.46 1.41
CA PRO A 99 -4.99 0.30 2.01
C PRO A 99 -4.07 0.93 0.94
N ARG A 100 -3.70 2.19 1.14
CA ARG A 100 -2.79 2.91 0.22
C ARG A 100 -1.34 2.40 0.26
N SER A 101 -1.01 1.48 1.16
CA SER A 101 0.35 0.96 1.35
C SER A 101 0.96 0.34 0.08
N PHE A 102 0.15 -0.16 -0.85
CA PHE A 102 0.66 -0.67 -2.12
C PHE A 102 1.23 0.44 -3.03
N CYS A 103 0.86 1.69 -2.78
CA CYS A 103 1.31 2.81 -3.60
C CYS A 103 2.82 3.07 -3.45
N ASN A 104 3.39 2.88 -2.25
CA ASN A 104 4.78 3.27 -1.94
C ASN A 104 5.63 2.21 -1.21
N GLY A 105 5.06 1.10 -0.77
CA GLY A 105 5.83 0.02 -0.14
C GLY A 105 6.74 -0.70 -1.15
N PRO A 106 8.06 -0.86 -0.89
CA PRO A 106 8.98 -1.47 -1.84
C PRO A 106 8.64 -2.95 -2.13
N TYR A 107 8.13 -3.69 -1.14
CA TYR A 107 7.71 -5.08 -1.30
C TYR A 107 6.41 -5.26 -2.10
N PHE A 108 5.73 -4.19 -2.49
CA PHE A 108 4.60 -4.24 -3.41
C PHE A 108 5.01 -4.05 -4.88
N ARG A 109 6.31 -3.95 -5.19
CA ARG A 109 6.77 -3.78 -6.57
C ARG A 109 6.23 -4.86 -7.51
N PRO A 110 6.31 -6.17 -7.20
CA PRO A 110 5.77 -7.21 -8.08
C PRO A 110 4.28 -7.04 -8.35
N PHE A 111 3.51 -6.72 -7.30
CA PHE A 111 2.08 -6.44 -7.45
C PHE A 111 1.83 -5.22 -8.35
N ARG A 112 2.54 -4.10 -8.15
CA ARG A 112 2.35 -2.91 -9.00
C ARG A 112 2.66 -3.19 -10.45
N GLN A 113 3.74 -3.93 -10.73
CA GLN A 113 4.10 -4.32 -12.10
C GLN A 113 3.01 -5.16 -12.76
N ASP A 114 2.51 -6.19 -12.07
CA ASP A 114 1.45 -7.04 -12.58
C ASP A 114 0.13 -6.28 -12.75
N PHE A 115 -0.28 -5.51 -11.74
CA PHE A 115 -1.55 -4.79 -11.74
C PHE A 115 -1.59 -3.66 -12.77
N LEU A 116 -0.57 -2.80 -12.81
CA LEU A 116 -0.49 -1.68 -13.75
C LEU A 116 -0.23 -2.14 -15.20
N GLY A 117 0.32 -3.34 -15.39
CA GLY A 117 0.44 -3.96 -16.70
C GLY A 117 -0.90 -4.48 -17.27
N ARG A 118 -1.95 -4.55 -16.43
CA ARG A 118 -3.28 -5.06 -16.80
C ARG A 118 -4.38 -4.04 -16.65
N MET A 119 -4.22 -3.09 -15.74
CA MET A 119 -5.23 -2.14 -15.31
C MET A 119 -4.75 -0.70 -15.46
N ALA A 120 -5.50 0.10 -16.17
CA ALA A 120 -5.30 1.55 -16.25
C ALA A 120 -6.00 2.24 -15.08
N LEU A 121 -5.25 2.89 -14.19
CA LEU A 121 -5.82 3.67 -13.09
C LEU A 121 -6.56 4.88 -13.66
N ARG A 122 -7.85 5.02 -13.34
CA ARG A 122 -8.68 6.15 -13.78
C ARG A 122 -8.90 7.18 -12.69
N ARG A 123 -9.10 6.72 -11.44
CA ARG A 123 -9.30 7.61 -10.29
C ARG A 123 -8.74 7.00 -9.02
N LEU A 124 -8.16 7.86 -8.18
CA LEU A 124 -7.72 7.52 -6.83
C LEU A 124 -8.30 8.57 -5.88
N HIS A 125 -9.09 8.11 -4.91
CA HIS A 125 -9.67 8.97 -3.88
C HIS A 125 -8.97 8.75 -2.55
N VAL A 126 -8.48 9.83 -1.93
CA VAL A 126 -7.73 9.82 -0.67
C VAL A 126 -8.57 10.45 0.43
N PHE A 127 -8.64 9.80 1.58
CA PHE A 127 -9.27 10.37 2.76
C PHE A 127 -8.23 11.17 3.56
N GLU A 128 -8.48 12.48 3.77
CA GLU A 128 -7.56 13.40 4.49
C GLU A 128 -7.53 13.11 6.00
N SER A 129 -8.62 12.58 6.56
CA SER A 129 -8.73 12.22 7.97
C SER A 129 -8.85 10.72 8.16
N ARG A 130 -7.94 10.14 8.95
CA ARG A 130 -7.96 8.72 9.32
C ARG A 130 -9.13 8.36 10.21
N THR A 131 -9.57 9.29 11.04
CA THR A 131 -10.59 9.06 12.07
C THR A 131 -12.00 9.36 11.60
N ALA A 132 -12.21 10.29 10.67
CA ALA A 132 -13.53 10.66 10.18
C ALA A 132 -14.12 9.61 9.21
N ALA A 133 -13.30 9.04 8.34
CA ALA A 133 -13.77 8.08 7.35
C ALA A 133 -14.05 6.67 7.90
N PHE A 134 -13.42 6.29 9.02
CA PHE A 134 -13.47 4.93 9.59
C PHE A 134 -13.59 4.96 11.12
N SER A 135 -14.36 5.89 11.66
CA SER A 135 -14.52 6.13 13.12
C SER A 135 -14.98 4.90 13.91
N ASN A 136 -15.67 3.97 13.28
CA ASN A 136 -16.21 2.77 13.90
C ASN A 136 -15.33 1.53 13.75
N GLU A 137 -14.23 1.63 13.02
CA GLU A 137 -13.31 0.51 12.83
C GLU A 137 -11.94 0.85 13.43
N SER A 138 -11.37 -0.08 14.20
CA SER A 138 -10.02 0.01 14.76
C SER A 138 -8.92 -0.08 13.68
N VAL A 139 -9.20 0.41 12.46
CA VAL A 139 -8.30 0.32 11.31
C VAL A 139 -7.35 1.51 11.30
N LEU A 140 -6.13 1.29 11.75
CA LEU A 140 -5.02 2.27 11.73
C LEU A 140 -4.45 2.52 10.31
N GLN A 141 -5.03 1.93 9.26
CA GLN A 141 -4.51 2.00 7.90
C GLN A 141 -5.21 3.11 7.11
N GLU A 142 -4.41 3.86 6.36
CA GLU A 142 -4.93 4.84 5.41
C GLU A 142 -5.48 4.10 4.18
N ASN A 143 -6.79 4.12 4.02
CA ASN A 143 -7.47 3.53 2.87
C ASN A 143 -7.65 4.55 1.75
N ILE A 144 -7.73 4.02 0.54
CA ILE A 144 -8.11 4.78 -0.67
C ILE A 144 -9.21 4.03 -1.40
N ILE A 145 -9.99 4.77 -2.20
CA ILE A 145 -10.85 4.15 -3.21
C ILE A 145 -10.14 4.30 -4.55
N LEU A 146 -9.94 3.20 -5.25
CA LEU A 146 -9.41 3.19 -6.59
C LEU A 146 -10.51 2.82 -7.60
N ARG A 147 -10.48 3.47 -8.76
CA ARG A 147 -11.18 3.05 -9.98
C ARG A 147 -10.14 2.79 -11.06
N ALA A 148 -10.18 1.60 -11.63
CA ALA A 148 -9.27 1.17 -12.68
C ALA A 148 -10.08 0.49 -13.80
N GLU A 149 -9.56 0.51 -15.00
CA GLU A 149 -10.15 -0.11 -16.19
C GLU A 149 -9.21 -1.18 -16.73
N ARG A 150 -9.75 -2.29 -17.18
CA ARG A 150 -8.97 -3.39 -17.76
C ARG A 150 -8.37 -2.96 -19.10
N SER A 151 -7.14 -2.51 -19.08
CA SER A 151 -6.39 -2.07 -20.25
C SER A 151 -4.90 -2.26 -20.01
N ALA A 152 -4.18 -2.78 -21.00
CA ALA A 152 -2.73 -2.91 -20.98
C ALA A 152 -2.00 -1.57 -21.23
N SER A 153 -2.73 -0.56 -21.74
CA SER A 153 -2.16 0.75 -22.01
C SER A 153 -2.40 1.69 -20.83
N PRO A 154 -1.38 2.43 -20.37
CA PRO A 154 -1.58 3.41 -19.32
C PRO A 154 -2.52 4.54 -19.80
N PRO A 155 -3.32 5.14 -18.91
CA PRO A 155 -4.17 6.25 -19.26
C PRO A 155 -3.33 7.51 -19.53
N ARG A 156 -3.90 8.48 -20.25
CA ARG A 156 -3.24 9.79 -20.43
C ARG A 156 -3.20 10.58 -19.12
N THR A 157 -4.30 10.53 -18.38
CA THR A 157 -4.47 11.24 -17.09
C THR A 157 -5.13 10.34 -16.06
N VAL A 158 -4.90 10.65 -14.81
CA VAL A 158 -5.54 10.02 -13.63
C VAL A 158 -6.19 11.13 -12.80
N GLU A 159 -7.42 10.92 -12.39
CA GLU A 159 -8.09 11.81 -11.44
C GLU A 159 -7.64 11.47 -10.02
N ILE A 160 -7.04 12.45 -9.33
CA ILE A 160 -6.78 12.36 -7.89
C ILE A 160 -7.84 13.19 -7.18
N SER A 161 -8.54 12.59 -6.24
CA SER A 161 -9.56 13.28 -5.46
C SER A 161 -9.35 13.07 -3.97
N SER A 162 -9.80 14.04 -3.18
CA SER A 162 -9.72 13.97 -1.72
C SER A 162 -10.98 14.50 -1.04
N SER A 163 -11.25 13.96 0.15
CA SER A 163 -12.28 14.44 1.07
C SER A 163 -11.86 14.14 2.51
N ARG A 164 -12.53 14.77 3.48
CA ARG A 164 -12.32 14.46 4.90
C ARG A 164 -12.95 13.14 5.33
N GLY A 165 -13.82 12.57 4.49
CA GLY A 165 -14.50 11.30 4.74
C GLY A 165 -15.89 11.46 5.40
N ASP A 166 -16.43 12.66 5.49
CA ASP A 166 -17.82 12.93 5.85
C ASP A 166 -18.68 12.94 4.58
N PHE A 167 -19.92 12.42 4.65
CA PHE A 167 -20.87 12.41 3.53
C PHE A 167 -21.30 13.79 3.06
N THR A 168 -21.12 14.82 3.90
CA THR A 168 -21.45 16.23 3.62
C THR A 168 -20.28 17.01 3.05
N ASP A 169 -19.11 16.40 2.97
CA ASP A 169 -17.87 17.08 2.59
C ASP A 169 -17.76 17.27 1.07
N SER A 170 -17.22 18.41 0.67
CA SER A 170 -16.94 18.69 -0.73
C SER A 170 -15.73 17.85 -1.19
N VAL A 171 -15.92 17.04 -2.22
CA VAL A 171 -14.84 16.31 -2.88
C VAL A 171 -14.05 17.29 -3.73
N ARG A 172 -12.76 17.43 -3.44
CA ARG A 172 -11.81 18.13 -4.32
C ARG A 172 -11.19 17.13 -5.28
N SER A 173 -11.09 17.48 -6.55
CA SER A 173 -10.44 16.63 -7.54
C SER A 173 -9.62 17.44 -8.54
N HIS A 174 -8.57 16.80 -9.08
CA HIS A 174 -7.75 17.34 -10.14
C HIS A 174 -7.23 16.21 -11.03
N LEU A 175 -6.99 16.53 -12.29
CA LEU A 175 -6.44 15.59 -13.27
C LEU A 175 -4.93 15.76 -13.34
N LEU A 176 -4.21 14.65 -13.21
CA LEU A 176 -2.76 14.62 -13.37
C LEU A 176 -2.36 13.75 -14.56
N PRO A 177 -1.33 14.15 -15.31
CA PRO A 177 -0.70 13.26 -16.28
C PRO A 177 -0.28 11.94 -15.64
N TRP A 178 -0.44 10.84 -16.35
CA TRP A 178 -0.01 9.52 -15.86
C TRP A 178 1.44 9.50 -15.38
N SER A 179 2.35 10.16 -16.12
CA SER A 179 3.76 10.23 -15.79
C SER A 179 4.09 10.92 -14.45
N GLU A 180 3.15 11.71 -13.94
CA GLU A 180 3.26 12.34 -12.62
C GLU A 180 2.76 11.44 -11.50
N VAL A 181 1.77 10.59 -11.79
CA VAL A 181 1.25 9.59 -10.86
C VAL A 181 2.20 8.40 -10.77
N VAL A 182 2.63 7.86 -11.91
CA VAL A 182 3.63 6.78 -11.99
C VAL A 182 4.74 7.22 -12.91
N SER A 183 5.92 7.49 -12.36
CA SER A 183 7.06 7.90 -13.18
C SER A 183 7.55 6.77 -14.07
N PRO A 184 7.70 6.99 -15.37
CA PRO A 184 8.21 5.98 -16.29
C PRO A 184 9.66 5.53 -16.01
N ARG A 185 10.42 6.35 -15.27
CA ARG A 185 11.83 6.07 -14.88
C ARG A 185 11.96 5.43 -13.49
N ASP A 186 10.84 5.20 -12.80
CA ASP A 186 10.84 4.62 -11.46
C ASP A 186 10.72 3.10 -11.55
N GLU A 187 11.81 2.40 -11.32
CA GLU A 187 11.84 0.94 -11.31
C GLU A 187 10.88 0.32 -10.29
N HIS A 188 10.55 1.04 -9.22
CA HIS A 188 9.61 0.61 -8.20
C HIS A 188 8.15 0.87 -8.59
N MET A 189 7.91 1.68 -9.63
CA MET A 189 6.57 2.07 -10.09
C MET A 189 5.70 2.64 -8.96
N PHE A 190 6.27 3.47 -8.08
CA PHE A 190 5.51 4.08 -6.99
C PHE A 190 4.35 4.92 -7.53
N ILE A 191 3.17 4.70 -6.94
CA ILE A 191 1.96 5.46 -7.27
C ILE A 191 1.90 6.65 -6.32
N ARG A 192 1.99 7.83 -6.88
CA ARG A 192 2.05 9.07 -6.15
C ARG A 192 0.65 9.67 -6.06
N LEU A 193 0.31 10.14 -4.86
CA LEU A 193 -1.03 10.65 -4.53
C LEU A 193 -0.89 12.06 -3.95
N PRO A 194 -0.57 13.08 -4.75
CA PRO A 194 -0.57 14.45 -4.25
C PRO A 194 -2.00 14.87 -3.95
N ALA A 195 -2.33 14.97 -2.67
CA ALA A 195 -3.68 15.26 -2.22
C ALA A 195 -4.03 16.76 -2.29
N SER A 196 -3.03 17.64 -2.52
CA SER A 196 -3.22 19.07 -2.61
C SER A 196 -2.42 19.71 -3.73
N GLU A 197 -2.89 20.85 -4.23
CA GLU A 197 -2.14 21.67 -5.20
C GLU A 197 -0.78 22.13 -4.66
N ARG A 198 -0.65 22.32 -3.34
CA ARG A 198 0.62 22.67 -2.71
C ARG A 198 1.64 21.53 -2.83
N GLU A 199 1.22 20.31 -2.61
CA GLU A 199 2.07 19.12 -2.78
C GLU A 199 2.46 18.94 -4.24
N HIS A 200 1.52 19.20 -5.16
CA HIS A 200 1.77 19.17 -6.59
C HIS A 200 2.80 20.25 -7.01
N SER A 201 2.61 21.50 -6.56
CA SER A 201 3.52 22.61 -6.84
C SER A 201 4.92 22.40 -6.24
N ALA A 202 5.01 21.97 -4.99
CA ALA A 202 6.28 21.63 -4.34
C ALA A 202 7.05 20.56 -5.12
N ARG A 203 6.33 19.60 -5.69
CA ARG A 203 6.92 18.59 -6.57
C ARG A 203 7.45 19.13 -7.88
N GLY A 204 6.76 20.09 -8.50
CA GLY A 204 7.26 20.76 -9.71
C GLY A 204 8.62 21.39 -9.43
N GLN A 205 8.77 22.08 -8.31
CA GLN A 205 10.04 22.67 -7.86
C GLN A 205 11.11 21.60 -7.60
N LEU A 206 10.77 20.49 -6.94
CA LEU A 206 11.69 19.39 -6.69
C LEU A 206 12.09 18.62 -7.96
N ALA A 207 11.28 18.64 -9.01
CA ALA A 207 11.58 17.97 -10.28
C ALA A 207 12.75 18.66 -11.03
N GLU A 208 13.04 19.91 -10.73
CA GLU A 208 14.20 20.66 -11.26
C GLU A 208 15.51 20.16 -10.62
N ILE A 209 15.43 19.50 -9.46
CA ILE A 209 16.59 18.93 -8.78
C ILE A 209 16.90 17.59 -9.45
N THR A 210 17.93 17.57 -10.29
CA THR A 210 18.36 16.37 -11.03
C THR A 210 19.27 15.46 -10.24
N GLY A 211 19.92 15.97 -9.16
CA GLY A 211 20.83 15.22 -8.30
C GLY A 211 20.08 14.23 -7.39
N ARG A 212 20.69 13.08 -7.16
CA ARG A 212 20.24 12.07 -6.20
C ARG A 212 21.08 12.15 -4.92
N LEU A 213 20.54 11.67 -3.80
CA LEU A 213 21.30 11.61 -2.53
C LEU A 213 22.60 10.81 -2.70
N GLN A 214 22.56 9.75 -3.52
CA GLN A 214 23.75 8.94 -3.83
C GLN A 214 24.84 9.74 -4.52
N ASP A 215 24.48 10.71 -5.38
CA ASP A 215 25.45 11.57 -6.10
C ASP A 215 26.19 12.49 -5.12
N LEU A 216 25.58 12.73 -3.95
CA LEU A 216 26.18 13.46 -2.83
C LEU A 216 26.91 12.56 -1.85
N GLY A 217 27.05 11.25 -2.13
CA GLY A 217 27.61 10.29 -1.21
C GLY A 217 26.73 10.00 0.02
N LEU A 218 25.45 10.38 -0.03
CA LEU A 218 24.50 10.19 1.05
C LEU A 218 23.69 8.90 0.89
N THR A 219 23.44 8.24 1.99
CA THR A 219 22.57 7.05 2.05
C THR A 219 21.45 7.28 3.05
N VAL A 220 20.28 6.68 2.78
CA VAL A 220 19.12 6.73 3.68
C VAL A 220 18.87 5.33 4.22
N SER A 221 18.72 5.23 5.52
CA SER A 221 18.32 3.97 6.18
C SER A 221 17.37 4.24 7.34
N THR A 222 16.53 3.26 7.65
CA THR A 222 15.80 3.23 8.92
C THR A 222 16.70 2.68 10.03
N GLY A 223 16.36 2.97 11.28
CA GLY A 223 17.03 2.34 12.44
C GLY A 223 16.99 0.81 12.35
N LYS A 224 18.09 0.16 12.69
CA LYS A 224 18.26 -1.30 12.57
C LYS A 224 17.61 -2.08 13.73
N ILE A 225 17.26 -1.38 14.81
CA ILE A 225 16.71 -2.00 16.02
C ILE A 225 15.20 -1.99 15.97
N VAL A 226 14.62 -3.15 16.23
CA VAL A 226 13.17 -3.33 16.36
C VAL A 226 12.88 -3.73 17.80
N ASP A 227 12.28 -2.84 18.59
CA ASP A 227 12.08 -2.95 20.03
C ASP A 227 11.60 -4.34 20.48
N PHE A 228 10.53 -4.84 19.88
CA PHE A 228 9.93 -6.12 20.30
C PHE A 228 10.80 -7.34 19.99
N ARG A 229 11.80 -7.22 19.11
CA ARG A 229 12.77 -8.28 18.78
C ARG A 229 14.04 -8.21 19.60
N ALA A 230 14.29 -7.07 20.24
CA ALA A 230 15.50 -6.79 20.99
C ALA A 230 15.24 -6.55 22.50
N ARG A 231 14.06 -6.89 23.01
CA ARG A 231 13.60 -6.55 24.37
C ARG A 231 14.61 -6.91 25.46
N GLU A 232 15.23 -8.07 25.39
CA GLU A 232 16.22 -8.56 26.36
C GLU A 232 17.50 -7.72 26.39
N HIS A 233 17.81 -7.05 25.30
CA HIS A 233 19.00 -6.21 25.15
C HIS A 233 18.75 -4.73 25.44
N LEU A 234 17.49 -4.31 25.58
CA LEU A 234 17.15 -2.91 25.83
C LEU A 234 17.44 -2.52 27.28
N ARG A 235 17.96 -1.29 27.47
CA ARG A 235 18.25 -0.70 28.80
C ARG A 235 17.58 0.63 28.96
N SER A 236 16.78 0.78 30.00
CA SER A 236 16.10 2.05 30.32
C SER A 236 17.09 3.17 30.57
N GLU A 237 18.17 2.85 31.31
CA GLU A 237 19.28 3.75 31.60
C GLU A 237 20.56 3.28 30.90
N PRO A 238 21.46 4.18 30.50
CA PRO A 238 22.76 3.79 29.99
C PRO A 238 23.56 3.05 31.09
N VAL A 239 24.10 1.89 30.73
CA VAL A 239 24.99 1.11 31.63
C VAL A 239 26.36 0.95 30.97
N PRO A 240 27.44 0.76 31.77
CA PRO A 240 28.77 0.51 31.21
C PRO A 240 28.75 -0.65 30.22
N GLY A 241 29.28 -0.42 29.01
CA GLY A 241 29.29 -1.40 27.93
C GLY A 241 28.06 -1.42 27.04
N SER A 242 26.98 -0.71 27.39
CA SER A 242 25.84 -0.53 26.49
C SER A 242 26.12 0.58 25.47
N HIS A 243 25.46 0.44 24.31
CA HIS A 243 25.49 1.45 23.23
C HIS A 243 24.29 2.41 23.34
N PRO A 244 24.47 3.70 23.00
CA PRO A 244 23.35 4.63 22.92
C PRO A 244 22.27 4.15 21.94
N LEU A 245 21.01 4.19 22.37
CA LEU A 245 19.85 3.90 21.53
C LEU A 245 19.00 5.15 21.38
N LEU A 246 18.89 5.64 20.17
CA LEU A 246 18.21 6.90 19.85
C LEU A 246 16.85 6.67 19.23
N TYR A 247 15.87 7.44 19.68
CA TYR A 247 14.51 7.51 19.16
C TYR A 247 14.15 8.96 18.81
N PRO A 248 13.11 9.21 18.00
CA PRO A 248 12.64 10.57 17.74
C PRO A 248 12.39 11.40 19.00
N SER A 249 11.99 10.76 20.10
CA SER A 249 11.78 11.42 21.40
C SER A 249 13.06 11.99 22.05
N HIS A 250 14.24 11.61 21.57
CA HIS A 250 15.53 12.15 22.02
C HIS A 250 15.97 13.40 21.26
N PHE A 251 15.17 13.85 20.30
CA PHE A 251 15.46 15.07 19.54
C PHE A 251 14.45 16.15 19.90
N GLU A 252 14.93 17.29 20.38
CA GLU A 252 14.13 18.45 20.77
C GLU A 252 14.70 19.68 20.08
N ALA A 253 13.85 20.41 19.35
CA ALA A 253 14.25 21.62 18.61
C ALA A 253 15.51 21.45 17.72
N GLY A 254 15.67 20.27 17.12
CA GLY A 254 16.83 19.96 16.28
C GLY A 254 18.10 19.55 17.04
N LEU A 255 18.04 19.44 18.37
CA LEU A 255 19.16 19.04 19.22
C LEU A 255 18.95 17.65 19.83
N LEU A 256 20.04 16.93 20.02
CA LEU A 256 20.03 15.63 20.72
C LEU A 256 20.00 15.84 22.24
N CYS A 257 18.93 15.39 22.89
CA CYS A 257 18.76 15.33 24.34
C CYS A 257 18.80 13.86 24.79
N TRP A 258 20.02 13.36 25.06
CA TRP A 258 20.24 11.98 25.48
C TRP A 258 21.28 11.92 26.64
N PRO A 259 21.07 11.03 27.63
CA PRO A 259 19.91 10.17 27.87
C PRO A 259 18.68 10.97 28.34
N LYS A 260 17.47 10.48 28.01
CA LYS A 260 16.21 11.06 28.49
C LYS A 260 15.68 10.24 29.66
N ILE A 261 16.11 10.61 30.88
CA ILE A 261 15.74 9.93 32.11
C ILE A 261 14.23 10.04 32.37
N GLY A 262 13.60 8.94 32.78
CA GLY A 262 12.14 8.87 33.01
C GLY A 262 11.29 8.85 31.73
N GLY A 263 11.91 8.79 30.56
CA GLY A 263 11.22 8.63 29.29
C GLY A 263 10.61 7.23 29.09
N LYS A 264 9.60 7.13 28.21
CA LYS A 264 8.97 5.82 27.87
C LYS A 264 9.85 4.92 26.99
N LYS A 265 10.89 5.47 26.38
CA LYS A 265 11.77 4.76 25.46
C LYS A 265 13.10 4.46 26.13
N PRO A 266 13.70 3.28 25.89
CA PRO A 266 15.00 2.93 26.43
C PRO A 266 16.10 3.85 25.89
N ASN A 267 17.12 4.09 26.70
CA ASN A 267 18.24 4.95 26.37
C ASN A 267 19.47 4.17 25.87
N GLY A 268 19.51 2.86 26.09
CA GLY A 268 20.66 2.04 25.73
C GLY A 268 20.28 0.67 25.18
N ILE A 269 21.24 0.02 24.56
CA ILE A 269 21.13 -1.35 24.08
C ILE A 269 22.45 -2.10 24.26
N ASP A 270 22.37 -3.33 24.75
CA ASP A 270 23.48 -4.26 24.74
C ASP A 270 23.53 -4.98 23.39
N VAL A 271 24.55 -4.72 22.62
CA VAL A 271 24.73 -5.38 21.33
C VAL A 271 25.82 -6.44 21.47
N PRO A 272 25.49 -7.73 21.31
CA PRO A 272 26.50 -8.78 21.26
C PRO A 272 27.55 -8.50 20.19
N THR A 273 28.82 -8.84 20.44
CA THR A 273 29.92 -8.64 19.49
C THR A 273 29.66 -9.29 18.13
N THR A 274 28.90 -10.39 18.13
CA THR A 274 28.46 -11.11 16.90
C THR A 274 27.40 -10.34 16.09
N ARG A 275 26.83 -9.25 16.64
CA ARG A 275 25.77 -8.46 16.01
C ARG A 275 26.17 -6.98 15.84
N SER A 276 27.44 -6.72 15.63
CA SER A 276 27.96 -5.38 15.33
C SER A 276 27.30 -4.74 14.09
N ASP A 277 26.69 -5.54 13.24
CA ASP A 277 25.87 -5.12 12.12
C ASP A 277 24.67 -4.24 12.53
N LEU A 278 24.21 -4.33 13.77
CA LEU A 278 23.14 -3.51 14.33
C LEU A 278 23.59 -2.09 14.72
N LEU A 279 24.87 -1.88 14.89
CA LEU A 279 25.42 -0.55 15.22
C LEU A 279 25.47 0.34 13.99
N ILE A 280 25.28 1.62 14.21
CA ILE A 280 25.53 2.66 13.21
C ILE A 280 26.99 3.09 13.39
N PRO A 281 27.84 3.04 12.34
CA PRO A 281 29.23 3.45 12.45
C PRO A 281 29.36 4.94 12.80
N ALA A 282 30.51 5.36 13.29
CA ALA A 282 30.78 6.77 13.49
C ALA A 282 30.69 7.54 12.16
N GLY A 283 30.04 8.70 12.18
CA GLY A 283 29.82 9.48 10.96
C GLY A 283 28.95 10.71 11.22
N VAL A 284 28.62 11.42 10.15
CA VAL A 284 27.68 12.55 10.16
C VAL A 284 26.31 12.05 9.73
N TYR A 285 25.30 12.33 10.52
CA TYR A 285 23.94 11.88 10.31
C TYR A 285 22.95 13.05 10.39
N VAL A 286 21.94 13.01 9.53
CA VAL A 286 20.74 13.85 9.63
C VAL A 286 19.59 12.94 10.05
N VAL A 287 18.88 13.33 11.14
CA VAL A 287 17.84 12.52 11.75
C VAL A 287 16.50 13.26 11.77
#